data_38ffa8b9c56979f8030b6df684726b2e
#
_entry.id   38ffa8b9c56979f8030b6df684726b2e
#
_cell.length_a   1.000
_cell.length_b   1.000
_cell.length_c   1.000
_cell.angle_alpha   90.00
_cell.angle_beta   90.00
_cell.angle_gamma   90.00
#
_symmetry.space_group_name_H-M   'P 1'
#
loop_
_entity.id
_entity.type
_entity.pdbx_description
1 polymer ?
#
loop_
_entity_poly.entity_id
_entity_poly.type
_entity_poly.pdbx_seq_one_letter_code
_entity_poly.pdbx_strand_id
1 'polypeptide(L)'
;DVAGPAPRPLVASAAERVRAFLDWHKKSAADLETRLSRLERRAAQDRQTLGAHVDQLLASTRELLMLPFSWLLDGIRQPVRDLAREQGKELHLVVEGDAVELDRRVLAELKAPFLHILRNSIDHGVEPPAERERAGKPRVATLSIRVSPARNGRVEIVVRDDGRGVDLVPLREAIVRAGLLDATQVAALDDDEVLQGAFGSGVSTRPVVTDLSGRGLGLAIVREKIEKLGGSVRLESSPGRGAALRLTLPLSLATFRGVVARVDEHAFVFPVECVRRVLRVAPEQIVTVENRETIRADGEHLSFVRLAAVLGLPESPRNPGDAAPAPVVLVAAAGLRLAFAV
;
A
#
# COMPACT_ATOMS: atom_id res chain seq x y z
N ASP A 1 19.29 99.37 20.29
CA ASP A 1 19.02 97.91 20.37
C ASP A 1 17.54 97.66 20.16
N VAL A 2 17.18 97.28 18.92
CA VAL A 2 15.85 96.85 18.60
C VAL A 2 15.98 95.39 18.16
N ALA A 3 15.74 94.51 19.10
CA ALA A 3 15.64 93.04 18.78
C ALA A 3 14.34 92.80 17.98
N GLY A 4 14.47 92.47 16.71
CA GLY A 4 13.36 92.05 15.86
C GLY A 4 12.72 90.79 16.34
N PRO A 5 11.44 90.60 16.12
CA PRO A 5 10.74 89.35 16.57
C PRO A 5 11.29 88.11 15.88
N ALA A 6 11.54 87.11 16.67
CA ALA A 6 11.96 85.78 16.16
C ALA A 6 11.00 85.20 15.06
N PRO A 7 11.52 84.59 14.02
CA PRO A 7 10.69 84.13 12.94
C PRO A 7 9.72 83.01 13.46
N ARG A 8 8.43 83.31 13.26
CA ARG A 8 7.39 82.28 13.54
C ARG A 8 7.68 81.00 12.72
N PRO A 9 7.55 79.78 13.32
CA PRO A 9 7.73 78.56 12.57
C PRO A 9 6.77 78.56 11.39
N LEU A 10 7.29 78.41 10.19
CA LEU A 10 6.52 78.23 8.95
C LEU A 10 5.55 77.08 9.13
N VAL A 11 4.27 77.41 9.24
CA VAL A 11 3.22 76.36 9.25
C VAL A 11 3.20 75.74 7.86
N ALA A 12 3.65 74.48 7.73
CA ALA A 12 3.65 73.71 6.48
C ALA A 12 2.31 73.85 5.76
N SER A 13 2.32 74.09 4.46
CA SER A 13 1.10 74.17 3.66
C SER A 13 0.28 72.86 3.71
N ALA A 14 -1.03 72.98 3.51
CA ALA A 14 -1.88 71.80 3.49
C ALA A 14 -1.35 70.73 2.51
N ALA A 15 -0.79 71.14 1.38
CA ALA A 15 -0.20 70.26 0.38
C ALA A 15 1.07 69.52 0.89
N GLU A 16 1.91 70.15 1.67
CA GLU A 16 3.11 69.53 2.28
C GLU A 16 2.74 68.56 3.36
N ARG A 17 1.70 68.78 4.15
CA ARG A 17 1.19 67.83 5.15
C ARG A 17 0.59 66.55 4.48
N VAL A 18 -0.16 66.72 3.41
CA VAL A 18 -0.71 65.65 2.64
C VAL A 18 0.40 64.83 2.00
N ARG A 19 1.41 65.45 1.44
CA ARG A 19 2.56 64.77 0.82
C ARG A 19 3.36 63.97 1.86
N ALA A 20 3.66 64.55 3.01
CA ALA A 20 4.33 63.87 4.13
C ALA A 20 3.53 62.68 4.66
N PHE A 21 2.21 62.82 4.73
CA PHE A 21 1.32 61.71 5.11
C PHE A 21 1.34 60.57 4.09
N LEU A 22 1.28 60.87 2.81
CA LEU A 22 1.36 59.85 1.74
C LEU A 22 2.72 59.14 1.71
N ASP A 23 3.81 59.87 1.93
CA ASP A 23 5.15 59.30 2.00
C ASP A 23 5.33 58.42 3.24
N TRP A 24 4.78 58.83 4.40
CA TRP A 24 4.73 58.00 5.59
C TRP A 24 3.91 56.72 5.36
N HIS A 25 2.73 56.81 4.72
CA HIS A 25 1.88 55.68 4.39
C HIS A 25 2.58 54.69 3.46
N LYS A 26 3.24 55.17 2.40
CA LYS A 26 4.02 54.35 1.48
C LYS A 26 5.15 53.61 2.19
N LYS A 27 5.90 54.30 3.07
CA LYS A 27 6.96 53.65 3.87
C LYS A 27 6.42 52.61 4.84
N SER A 28 5.31 52.92 5.51
CA SER A 28 4.67 51.97 6.44
C SER A 28 4.11 50.73 5.72
N ALA A 29 3.51 50.88 4.54
CA ALA A 29 3.05 49.78 3.72
C ALA A 29 4.22 48.90 3.27
N ALA A 30 5.32 49.48 2.79
CA ALA A 30 6.51 48.72 2.38
C ALA A 30 7.19 47.98 3.55
N ASP A 31 7.20 48.56 4.76
CA ASP A 31 7.69 47.87 5.97
C ASP A 31 6.77 46.70 6.36
N LEU A 32 5.46 46.89 6.28
CA LEU A 32 4.49 45.81 6.50
C LEU A 32 4.65 44.66 5.49
N GLU A 33 4.78 44.93 4.20
CA GLU A 33 5.05 43.98 3.16
C GLU A 33 6.35 43.18 3.44
N THR A 34 7.40 43.89 3.85
CA THR A 34 8.68 43.30 4.20
C THR A 34 8.56 42.34 5.40
N ARG A 35 7.83 42.78 6.43
CA ARG A 35 7.56 41.95 7.63
C ARG A 35 6.72 40.75 7.29
N LEU A 36 5.68 40.93 6.49
CA LEU A 36 4.81 39.84 6.04
C LEU A 36 5.60 38.76 5.25
N SER A 37 6.37 39.21 4.26
CA SER A 37 7.25 38.33 3.46
C SER A 37 8.31 37.58 4.31
N ARG A 38 8.77 38.24 5.39
CA ARG A 38 9.69 37.60 6.36
C ARG A 38 8.98 36.52 7.20
N LEU A 39 7.75 36.83 7.65
CA LEU A 39 6.92 35.89 8.40
C LEU A 39 6.55 34.66 7.53
N GLU A 40 6.15 34.88 6.29
CA GLU A 40 5.85 33.82 5.34
C GLU A 40 7.04 32.88 5.11
N ARG A 41 8.24 33.45 4.89
CA ARG A 41 9.47 32.66 4.75
C ARG A 41 9.81 31.87 6.00
N ARG A 42 9.68 32.46 7.19
CA ARG A 42 9.89 31.77 8.46
C ARG A 42 8.89 30.64 8.65
N ALA A 43 7.60 30.90 8.43
CA ALA A 43 6.57 29.89 8.56
C ALA A 43 6.78 28.71 7.56
N ALA A 44 7.23 29.01 6.34
CA ALA A 44 7.59 27.98 5.36
C ALA A 44 8.79 27.13 5.82
N GLN A 45 9.83 27.79 6.36
CA GLN A 45 11.02 27.12 6.89
C GLN A 45 10.71 26.27 8.13
N ASP A 46 9.92 26.80 9.08
CA ASP A 46 9.49 26.07 10.27
C ASP A 46 8.68 24.85 9.91
N ARG A 47 7.76 24.98 8.93
CA ARG A 47 6.98 23.85 8.40
C ARG A 47 7.87 22.77 7.79
N GLN A 48 8.90 23.16 7.03
CA GLN A 48 9.86 22.21 6.45
C GLN A 48 10.68 21.50 7.54
N THR A 49 11.16 22.23 8.52
CA THR A 49 11.95 21.68 9.65
C THR A 49 11.11 20.73 10.49
N LEU A 50 9.88 21.12 10.86
CA LEU A 50 8.96 20.24 11.57
C LEU A 50 8.62 18.98 10.76
N GLY A 51 8.43 19.12 9.44
CA GLY A 51 8.24 17.99 8.54
C GLY A 51 9.41 17.02 8.61
N ALA A 52 10.63 17.49 8.50
CA ALA A 52 11.84 16.66 8.59
C ALA A 52 11.97 15.96 9.95
N HIS A 53 11.69 16.64 11.07
CA HIS A 53 11.71 16.01 12.39
C HIS A 53 10.65 14.92 12.55
N VAL A 54 9.43 15.15 12.05
CA VAL A 54 8.38 14.12 12.05
C VAL A 54 8.79 12.91 11.22
N ASP A 55 9.37 13.12 10.04
CA ASP A 55 9.84 12.04 9.18
C ASP A 55 10.98 11.25 9.85
N GLN A 56 11.89 11.92 10.52
CA GLN A 56 12.97 11.28 11.30
C GLN A 56 12.42 10.44 12.48
N LEU A 57 11.46 10.98 13.23
CA LEU A 57 10.79 10.25 14.32
C LEU A 57 10.06 9.00 13.79
N LEU A 58 9.37 9.13 12.65
CA LEU A 58 8.71 7.98 12.01
C LEU A 58 9.71 6.92 11.56
N ALA A 59 10.86 7.31 11.00
CA ALA A 59 11.92 6.40 10.61
C ALA A 59 12.48 5.64 11.83
N SER A 60 12.83 6.36 12.90
CA SER A 60 13.35 5.76 14.14
C SER A 60 12.31 4.84 14.79
N THR A 61 11.02 5.20 14.77
CA THR A 61 9.95 4.34 15.29
C THR A 61 9.82 3.06 14.47
N ARG A 62 10.02 3.12 13.15
CA ARG A 62 10.00 1.93 12.27
C ARG A 62 11.15 0.98 12.62
N GLU A 63 12.36 1.50 12.80
CA GLU A 63 13.53 0.69 13.20
C GLU A 63 13.28 -0.07 14.51
N LEU A 64 12.66 0.58 15.50
CA LEU A 64 12.30 -0.04 16.78
C LEU A 64 11.23 -1.16 16.66
N LEU A 65 10.45 -1.15 15.58
CA LEU A 65 9.41 -2.16 15.32
C LEU A 65 9.90 -3.31 14.45
N MET A 66 11.11 -3.25 13.92
CA MET A 66 11.67 -4.33 13.11
C MET A 66 12.15 -5.49 13.98
N LEU A 67 11.76 -6.70 13.62
CA LEU A 67 12.15 -7.94 14.27
C LEU A 67 12.65 -8.94 13.23
N PRO A 68 13.64 -9.77 13.53
CA PRO A 68 14.09 -10.82 12.63
C PRO A 68 12.99 -11.88 12.45
N PHE A 69 12.92 -12.48 11.26
CA PHE A 69 11.95 -13.53 10.94
C PHE A 69 12.04 -14.74 11.90
N SER A 70 13.21 -14.99 12.49
CA SER A 70 13.40 -16.00 13.53
C SER A 70 12.40 -15.85 14.69
N TRP A 71 11.99 -14.62 15.03
CA TRP A 71 10.98 -14.36 16.07
C TRP A 71 9.63 -15.06 15.75
N LEU A 72 9.23 -15.11 14.48
CA LEU A 72 8.03 -15.85 14.04
C LEU A 72 8.25 -17.35 14.22
N LEU A 73 9.44 -17.84 13.87
CA LEU A 73 9.76 -19.27 13.89
C LEU A 73 9.82 -19.87 15.30
N ASP A 74 10.20 -19.08 16.31
CA ASP A 74 10.29 -19.53 17.70
C ASP A 74 8.95 -20.10 18.21
N GLY A 75 7.83 -19.49 17.77
CA GLY A 75 6.50 -19.99 18.12
C GLY A 75 5.94 -21.08 17.20
N ILE A 76 6.68 -21.51 16.16
CA ILE A 76 6.18 -22.39 15.09
C ILE A 76 6.94 -23.73 15.03
N ARG A 77 8.22 -23.74 15.35
CA ARG A 77 9.09 -24.92 15.23
C ARG A 77 8.54 -26.14 15.99
N GLN A 78 8.07 -25.94 17.22
CA GLN A 78 7.55 -27.03 18.04
C GLN A 78 6.19 -27.55 17.52
N PRO A 79 5.17 -26.73 17.27
CA PRO A 79 3.90 -27.18 16.65
C PRO A 79 4.08 -27.98 15.36
N VAL A 80 5.02 -27.57 14.49
CA VAL A 80 5.31 -28.28 13.22
C VAL A 80 5.88 -29.66 13.47
N ARG A 81 6.80 -29.81 14.43
CA ARG A 81 7.36 -31.12 14.80
C ARG A 81 6.33 -32.04 15.42
N ASP A 82 5.50 -31.50 16.31
CA ASP A 82 4.46 -32.27 16.99
C ASP A 82 3.42 -32.77 15.98
N LEU A 83 2.97 -31.92 15.05
CA LEU A 83 2.05 -32.28 13.99
C LEU A 83 2.63 -33.40 13.08
N ALA A 84 3.90 -33.30 12.70
CA ALA A 84 4.54 -34.32 11.89
C ALA A 84 4.57 -35.69 12.62
N ARG A 85 4.90 -35.66 13.93
CA ARG A 85 4.91 -36.89 14.77
C ARG A 85 3.52 -37.51 14.93
N GLU A 86 2.48 -36.68 15.19
CA GLU A 86 1.11 -37.14 15.30
C GLU A 86 0.63 -37.90 14.03
N GLN A 87 1.16 -37.48 12.87
CA GLN A 87 0.86 -38.15 11.59
C GLN A 87 1.83 -39.24 11.20
N GLY A 88 2.76 -39.61 12.08
CA GLY A 88 3.76 -40.63 11.79
C GLY A 88 4.73 -40.24 10.68
N LYS A 89 4.95 -38.95 10.42
CA LYS A 89 5.84 -38.44 9.38
C LYS A 89 7.16 -37.99 9.99
N GLU A 90 8.24 -38.26 9.29
CA GLU A 90 9.58 -37.81 9.68
C GLU A 90 9.95 -36.59 8.86
N LEU A 91 10.21 -35.44 9.55
CA LEU A 91 10.41 -34.15 8.92
C LEU A 91 11.69 -33.46 9.41
N HIS A 92 12.48 -32.98 8.46
CA HIS A 92 13.59 -32.05 8.68
C HIS A 92 13.19 -30.66 8.24
N LEU A 93 13.23 -29.68 9.18
CA LEU A 93 12.93 -28.28 8.89
C LEU A 93 14.24 -27.52 8.65
N VAL A 94 14.41 -27.01 7.44
CA VAL A 94 15.55 -26.17 7.02
C VAL A 94 15.09 -24.73 6.94
N VAL A 95 15.86 -23.80 7.53
CA VAL A 95 15.55 -22.38 7.48
C VAL A 95 16.77 -21.61 6.98
N GLU A 96 16.56 -20.76 6.00
CA GLU A 96 17.58 -19.88 5.44
C GLU A 96 17.07 -18.42 5.45
N GLY A 97 17.92 -17.48 5.87
CA GLY A 97 17.60 -16.05 5.85
C GLY A 97 16.68 -15.59 6.99
N ASP A 98 16.62 -16.31 8.10
CA ASP A 98 15.78 -15.97 9.26
C ASP A 98 16.21 -14.72 10.02
N ALA A 99 17.38 -14.15 9.69
CA ALA A 99 17.86 -12.86 10.18
C ALA A 99 17.24 -11.65 9.44
N VAL A 100 16.50 -11.86 8.34
CA VAL A 100 15.82 -10.76 7.63
C VAL A 100 14.79 -10.13 8.56
N GLU A 101 14.85 -8.81 8.69
CA GLU A 101 13.98 -8.04 9.57
C GLU A 101 12.70 -7.62 8.87
N LEU A 102 11.58 -7.77 9.57
CA LEU A 102 10.25 -7.33 9.16
C LEU A 102 9.56 -6.58 10.31
N ASP A 103 8.61 -5.73 9.98
CA ASP A 103 7.76 -5.05 10.97
C ASP A 103 7.04 -6.10 11.84
N ARG A 104 7.10 -5.91 13.15
CA ARG A 104 6.44 -6.76 14.15
C ARG A 104 4.96 -7.01 13.84
N ARG A 105 4.27 -6.01 13.29
CA ARG A 105 2.84 -6.11 12.92
C ARG A 105 2.65 -7.06 11.73
N VAL A 106 3.54 -7.01 10.74
CA VAL A 106 3.55 -7.96 9.61
C VAL A 106 3.78 -9.37 10.11
N LEU A 107 4.79 -9.58 10.98
CA LEU A 107 5.09 -10.89 11.57
C LEU A 107 3.92 -11.42 12.41
N ALA A 108 3.26 -10.58 13.19
CA ALA A 108 2.13 -10.97 14.03
C ALA A 108 0.93 -11.45 13.18
N GLU A 109 0.59 -10.69 12.13
CA GLU A 109 -0.51 -11.05 11.22
C GLU A 109 -0.15 -12.26 10.34
N LEU A 110 1.13 -12.45 10.01
CA LEU A 110 1.63 -13.58 9.21
C LEU A 110 1.58 -14.91 9.98
N LYS A 111 1.62 -14.89 11.31
CA LYS A 111 1.75 -16.10 12.14
C LYS A 111 0.70 -17.17 11.84
N ALA A 112 -0.58 -16.80 11.82
CA ALA A 112 -1.68 -17.74 11.60
C ALA A 112 -1.70 -18.29 10.16
N PRO A 113 -1.63 -17.47 9.09
CA PRO A 113 -1.54 -17.99 7.73
C PRO A 113 -0.28 -18.82 7.48
N PHE A 114 0.84 -18.46 8.10
CA PHE A 114 2.08 -19.19 7.96
C PHE A 114 2.03 -20.61 8.58
N LEU A 115 1.49 -20.72 9.79
CA LEU A 115 1.19 -22.02 10.42
C LEU A 115 0.26 -22.87 9.55
N HIS A 116 -0.72 -22.26 8.91
CA HIS A 116 -1.63 -22.98 8.01
C HIS A 116 -0.91 -23.50 6.77
N ILE A 117 0.00 -22.73 6.19
CA ILE A 117 0.85 -23.15 5.06
C ILE A 117 1.68 -24.40 5.46
N LEU A 118 2.38 -24.31 6.61
CA LEU A 118 3.22 -25.42 7.07
C LEU A 118 2.39 -26.68 7.37
N ARG A 119 1.20 -26.50 7.97
CA ARG A 119 0.27 -27.60 8.19
C ARG A 119 -0.16 -28.24 6.87
N ASN A 120 -0.50 -27.45 5.85
CA ASN A 120 -0.88 -27.98 4.53
C ASN A 120 0.27 -28.78 3.90
N SER A 121 1.51 -28.32 3.99
CA SER A 121 2.68 -29.06 3.52
C SER A 121 2.82 -30.40 4.24
N ILE A 122 2.61 -30.46 5.55
CA ILE A 122 2.67 -31.70 6.33
C ILE A 122 1.48 -32.61 6.02
N ASP A 123 0.25 -32.08 6.06
CA ASP A 123 -0.98 -32.86 5.91
C ASP A 123 -1.06 -33.49 4.52
N HIS A 124 -0.74 -32.74 3.47
CA HIS A 124 -1.01 -33.07 2.07
C HIS A 124 0.23 -33.26 1.21
N GLY A 125 1.29 -32.50 1.48
CA GLY A 125 2.54 -32.55 0.71
C GLY A 125 3.37 -33.78 1.05
N VAL A 126 3.78 -33.87 2.30
CA VAL A 126 4.72 -34.88 2.79
C VAL A 126 4.05 -36.27 2.91
N GLU A 127 4.65 -37.27 2.32
CA GLU A 127 4.22 -38.67 2.44
C GLU A 127 4.78 -39.34 3.71
N PRO A 128 4.10 -40.38 4.24
CA PRO A 128 4.66 -41.23 5.29
C PRO A 128 5.98 -41.90 4.85
N PRO A 129 6.90 -42.21 5.79
CA PRO A 129 8.22 -42.76 5.48
C PRO A 129 8.21 -43.95 4.52
N ALA A 130 7.29 -44.91 4.74
CA ALA A 130 7.17 -46.11 3.90
C ALA A 130 6.72 -45.80 2.45
N GLU A 131 5.90 -44.77 2.24
CA GLU A 131 5.51 -44.32 0.89
C GLU A 131 6.67 -43.62 0.19
N ARG A 132 7.44 -42.82 0.92
CA ARG A 132 8.63 -42.13 0.40
C ARG A 132 9.68 -43.10 -0.09
N GLU A 133 9.99 -44.14 0.72
CA GLU A 133 10.94 -45.18 0.36
C GLU A 133 10.49 -45.94 -0.90
N ARG A 134 9.20 -46.26 -1.03
CA ARG A 134 8.65 -46.91 -2.26
C ARG A 134 8.76 -46.00 -3.49
N ALA A 135 8.67 -44.67 -3.30
CA ALA A 135 8.85 -43.67 -4.35
C ALA A 135 10.32 -43.35 -4.64
N GLY A 136 11.27 -44.00 -3.98
CA GLY A 136 12.72 -43.75 -4.14
C GLY A 136 13.19 -42.43 -3.52
N LYS A 137 12.40 -41.89 -2.58
CA LYS A 137 12.74 -40.64 -1.84
C LYS A 137 13.42 -40.98 -0.50
N PRO A 138 14.20 -40.03 0.05
CA PRO A 138 14.69 -40.14 1.42
C PRO A 138 13.56 -40.36 2.42
N ARG A 139 13.78 -41.20 3.42
CA ARG A 139 12.80 -41.51 4.46
C ARG A 139 12.32 -40.25 5.19
N VAL A 140 13.24 -39.35 5.55
CA VAL A 140 12.97 -38.08 6.17
C VAL A 140 12.64 -37.03 5.12
N ALA A 141 11.46 -36.42 5.20
CA ALA A 141 11.06 -35.33 4.32
C ALA A 141 11.77 -34.05 4.68
N THR A 142 11.94 -33.15 3.71
CA THR A 142 12.50 -31.83 3.91
C THR A 142 11.43 -30.76 3.70
N LEU A 143 11.23 -29.95 4.72
CA LEU A 143 10.44 -28.70 4.63
C LEU A 143 11.40 -27.52 4.76
N SER A 144 11.55 -26.75 3.72
CA SER A 144 12.47 -25.61 3.68
C SER A 144 11.70 -24.30 3.69
N ILE A 145 12.23 -23.34 4.47
CA ILE A 145 11.74 -21.96 4.54
C ILE A 145 12.92 -21.09 4.14
N ARG A 146 12.77 -20.34 3.07
CA ARG A 146 13.78 -19.37 2.65
C ARG A 146 13.20 -17.97 2.70
N VAL A 147 13.90 -17.05 3.35
CA VAL A 147 13.53 -15.65 3.46
C VAL A 147 14.62 -14.81 2.82
N SER A 148 14.27 -13.95 1.90
CA SER A 148 15.22 -13.10 1.18
C SER A 148 14.64 -11.73 0.90
N PRO A 149 15.46 -10.66 0.96
CA PRO A 149 15.04 -9.35 0.50
C PRO A 149 14.66 -9.39 -0.98
N ALA A 150 13.57 -8.72 -1.32
CA ALA A 150 13.11 -8.51 -2.69
C ALA A 150 13.19 -7.02 -3.06
N ARG A 151 12.96 -6.69 -4.34
CA ARG A 151 12.98 -5.30 -4.80
C ARG A 151 11.88 -4.47 -4.13
N ASN A 152 12.07 -3.15 -4.11
CA ASN A 152 11.08 -2.15 -3.66
C ASN A 152 10.64 -2.32 -2.19
N GLY A 153 11.58 -2.63 -1.28
CA GLY A 153 11.26 -2.76 0.16
C GLY A 153 10.32 -3.92 0.47
N ARG A 154 10.39 -4.99 -0.32
CA ARG A 154 9.65 -6.23 -0.09
C ARG A 154 10.56 -7.35 0.40
N VAL A 155 9.96 -8.38 0.94
CA VAL A 155 10.59 -9.65 1.31
C VAL A 155 9.88 -10.77 0.56
N GLU A 156 10.65 -11.72 0.11
CA GLU A 156 10.15 -12.97 -0.44
C GLU A 156 10.36 -14.09 0.59
N ILE A 157 9.30 -14.83 0.88
CA ILE A 157 9.31 -16.00 1.76
C ILE A 157 8.85 -17.19 0.92
N VAL A 158 9.70 -18.18 0.77
CA VAL A 158 9.41 -19.41 0.03
C VAL A 158 9.35 -20.58 1.01
N VAL A 159 8.19 -21.20 1.11
CA VAL A 159 7.98 -22.45 1.87
C VAL A 159 7.89 -23.59 0.86
N ARG A 160 8.80 -24.53 0.92
CA ARG A 160 8.87 -25.68 -0.02
C ARG A 160 8.96 -26.99 0.74
N ASP A 161 8.14 -27.96 0.33
CA ASP A 161 8.28 -29.36 0.69
C ASP A 161 8.84 -30.19 -0.48
N ASP A 162 9.39 -31.37 -0.18
CA ASP A 162 9.84 -32.38 -1.14
C ASP A 162 8.85 -33.53 -1.26
N GLY A 163 7.56 -33.26 -0.99
CA GLY A 163 6.50 -34.22 -0.96
C GLY A 163 6.00 -34.68 -2.34
N ARG A 164 4.75 -35.15 -2.39
CA ARG A 164 4.14 -35.68 -3.63
C ARG A 164 3.81 -34.58 -4.65
N GLY A 165 3.78 -33.32 -4.23
CA GLY A 165 3.28 -32.21 -5.05
C GLY A 165 1.75 -32.20 -5.11
N VAL A 166 1.23 -31.31 -5.94
CA VAL A 166 -0.21 -31.12 -6.15
C VAL A 166 -0.63 -31.88 -7.39
N ASP A 167 -1.64 -32.73 -7.23
CA ASP A 167 -2.28 -33.41 -8.36
C ASP A 167 -3.29 -32.44 -9.01
N LEU A 168 -3.05 -32.14 -10.28
CA LEU A 168 -3.85 -31.20 -11.04
C LEU A 168 -5.24 -31.71 -11.39
N VAL A 169 -5.40 -33.04 -11.53
CA VAL A 169 -6.70 -33.63 -11.91
C VAL A 169 -7.75 -33.41 -10.83
N PRO A 170 -7.54 -33.82 -9.56
CA PRO A 170 -8.48 -33.51 -8.48
C PRO A 170 -8.64 -32.00 -8.23
N LEU A 171 -7.61 -31.18 -8.51
CA LEU A 171 -7.68 -29.74 -8.36
C LEU A 171 -8.60 -29.11 -9.41
N ARG A 172 -8.50 -29.53 -10.69
CA ARG A 172 -9.42 -29.10 -11.76
C ARG A 172 -10.88 -29.42 -11.41
N GLU A 173 -11.13 -30.64 -10.94
CA GLU A 173 -12.47 -31.06 -10.48
C GLU A 173 -12.96 -30.21 -9.27
N ALA A 174 -12.08 -29.89 -8.34
CA ALA A 174 -12.42 -29.08 -7.18
C ALA A 174 -12.79 -27.63 -7.57
N ILE A 175 -12.12 -27.04 -8.55
CA ILE A 175 -12.43 -25.71 -9.10
C ILE A 175 -13.84 -25.68 -9.72
N VAL A 176 -14.18 -26.73 -10.50
CA VAL A 176 -15.53 -26.86 -11.09
C VAL A 176 -16.58 -27.07 -10.00
N ARG A 177 -16.33 -27.94 -9.01
CA ARG A 177 -17.26 -28.16 -7.88
C ARG A 177 -17.49 -26.93 -7.04
N ALA A 178 -16.48 -26.07 -6.90
CA ALA A 178 -16.60 -24.79 -6.20
C ALA A 178 -17.39 -23.74 -6.98
N GLY A 179 -17.74 -24.01 -8.25
CA GLY A 179 -18.50 -23.08 -9.10
C GLY A 179 -17.71 -21.85 -9.54
N LEU A 180 -16.38 -21.87 -9.46
CA LEU A 180 -15.51 -20.76 -9.87
C LEU A 180 -15.41 -20.65 -11.38
N LEU A 181 -15.32 -21.77 -12.07
CA LEU A 181 -15.24 -21.90 -13.53
C LEU A 181 -16.02 -23.14 -13.96
N ASP A 182 -16.51 -23.15 -15.21
CA ASP A 182 -17.09 -24.36 -15.80
C ASP A 182 -16.02 -25.35 -16.30
N ALA A 183 -16.45 -26.56 -16.64
CA ALA A 183 -15.53 -27.62 -17.06
C ALA A 183 -14.73 -27.27 -18.33
N THR A 184 -15.35 -26.51 -19.25
CA THR A 184 -14.72 -26.09 -20.51
C THR A 184 -13.66 -25.03 -20.25
N GLN A 185 -13.96 -24.08 -19.39
CA GLN A 185 -13.01 -23.04 -18.96
C GLN A 185 -11.81 -23.65 -18.23
N VAL A 186 -12.06 -24.57 -17.28
CA VAL A 186 -10.97 -25.24 -16.53
C VAL A 186 -10.11 -26.09 -17.46
N ALA A 187 -10.67 -26.72 -18.49
CA ALA A 187 -9.90 -27.51 -19.47
C ALA A 187 -8.97 -26.64 -20.34
N ALA A 188 -9.30 -25.35 -20.52
CA ALA A 188 -8.49 -24.41 -21.29
C ALA A 188 -7.34 -23.77 -20.47
N LEU A 189 -7.37 -23.87 -19.12
CA LEU A 189 -6.33 -23.34 -18.26
C LEU A 189 -5.03 -24.12 -18.40
N ASP A 190 -3.91 -23.44 -18.34
CA ASP A 190 -2.61 -24.05 -18.17
C ASP A 190 -2.41 -24.56 -16.71
N ASP A 191 -1.34 -25.31 -16.48
CA ASP A 191 -1.08 -25.93 -15.18
C ASP A 191 -0.77 -24.91 -14.08
N ASP A 192 -0.15 -23.76 -14.41
CA ASP A 192 0.11 -22.69 -13.45
C ASP A 192 -1.21 -21.99 -13.05
N GLU A 193 -2.06 -21.71 -14.01
CA GLU A 193 -3.39 -21.11 -13.76
C GLU A 193 -4.25 -22.03 -12.87
N VAL A 194 -4.22 -23.34 -13.12
CA VAL A 194 -4.92 -24.32 -12.28
C VAL A 194 -4.38 -24.32 -10.85
N LEU A 195 -3.04 -24.28 -10.68
CA LEU A 195 -2.42 -24.17 -9.35
C LEU A 195 -2.86 -22.91 -8.61
N GLN A 196 -2.96 -21.76 -9.31
CA GLN A 196 -3.48 -20.53 -8.70
C GLN A 196 -4.98 -20.64 -8.34
N GLY A 197 -5.73 -21.51 -9.02
CA GLY A 197 -7.10 -21.85 -8.66
C GLY A 197 -7.27 -22.47 -7.27
N ALA A 198 -6.22 -23.07 -6.70
CA ALA A 198 -6.22 -23.61 -5.34
C ALA A 198 -6.50 -22.55 -4.24
N PHE A 199 -6.30 -21.27 -4.55
CA PHE A 199 -6.63 -20.16 -3.66
C PHE A 199 -8.10 -19.70 -3.78
N GLY A 200 -8.90 -20.36 -4.60
CA GLY A 200 -10.31 -20.04 -4.75
C GLY A 200 -11.12 -20.43 -3.51
N SER A 201 -12.13 -19.63 -3.19
CA SER A 201 -13.03 -19.93 -2.08
C SER A 201 -13.82 -21.22 -2.37
N GLY A 202 -13.84 -22.14 -1.42
CA GLY A 202 -14.54 -23.43 -1.57
C GLY A 202 -13.74 -24.51 -2.32
N VAL A 203 -12.55 -24.22 -2.83
CA VAL A 203 -11.70 -25.22 -3.48
C VAL A 203 -11.04 -26.10 -2.42
N SER A 204 -11.37 -27.40 -2.44
CA SER A 204 -10.74 -28.43 -1.60
C SER A 204 -10.66 -29.74 -2.37
N THR A 205 -9.50 -30.36 -2.32
CA THR A 205 -9.29 -31.71 -2.90
C THR A 205 -9.71 -32.81 -1.94
N ARG A 206 -10.13 -32.51 -0.71
CA ARG A 206 -10.65 -33.52 0.24
C ARG A 206 -12.13 -33.79 0.00
N PRO A 207 -12.55 -35.09 0.01
CA PRO A 207 -13.96 -35.47 -0.13
C PRO A 207 -14.79 -35.27 1.15
N VAL A 208 -14.17 -35.03 2.32
CA VAL A 208 -14.85 -34.95 3.61
C VAL A 208 -14.50 -33.65 4.32
N VAL A 209 -15.55 -32.91 4.69
CA VAL A 209 -15.50 -31.69 5.52
C VAL A 209 -15.30 -32.13 6.98
N THR A 210 -14.11 -31.95 7.55
CA THR A 210 -13.87 -32.10 8.99
C THR A 210 -14.06 -30.76 9.69
N ASP A 211 -14.71 -30.77 10.85
CA ASP A 211 -15.18 -29.57 11.60
C ASP A 211 -14.09 -28.52 11.94
N LEU A 212 -12.80 -28.86 11.88
CA LEU A 212 -11.69 -27.93 12.18
C LEU A 212 -11.02 -27.28 10.97
N SER A 213 -11.22 -27.81 9.73
CA SER A 213 -10.70 -27.21 8.49
C SER A 213 -11.73 -27.30 7.33
N GLY A 214 -12.95 -27.53 7.63
CA GLY A 214 -14.01 -28.14 6.84
C GLY A 214 -14.74 -27.27 5.82
N ARG A 215 -14.27 -26.10 5.43
CA ARG A 215 -14.99 -25.25 4.45
C ARG A 215 -14.24 -24.99 3.15
N GLY A 216 -13.15 -25.70 2.86
CA GLY A 216 -12.35 -25.41 1.66
C GLY A 216 -11.75 -23.98 1.65
N LEU A 217 -11.59 -23.40 2.84
CA LEU A 217 -11.17 -22.01 3.00
C LEU A 217 -9.67 -21.85 3.27
N GLY A 218 -8.91 -22.95 3.34
CA GLY A 218 -7.55 -22.93 3.86
C GLY A 218 -6.61 -21.97 3.13
N LEU A 219 -6.36 -22.24 1.84
CA LEU A 219 -5.48 -21.38 1.04
C LEU A 219 -6.13 -20.05 0.66
N ALA A 220 -7.47 -20.01 0.53
CA ALA A 220 -8.20 -18.75 0.29
C ALA A 220 -8.00 -17.75 1.46
N ILE A 221 -8.06 -18.22 2.72
CA ILE A 221 -7.78 -17.38 3.89
C ILE A 221 -6.32 -16.93 3.90
N VAL A 222 -5.37 -17.79 3.53
CA VAL A 222 -3.96 -17.39 3.41
C VAL A 222 -3.82 -16.26 2.41
N ARG A 223 -4.40 -16.41 1.22
CA ARG A 223 -4.37 -15.38 0.16
C ARG A 223 -4.96 -14.07 0.66
N GLU A 224 -6.17 -14.10 1.21
CA GLU A 224 -6.86 -12.91 1.75
C GLU A 224 -6.00 -12.17 2.79
N LYS A 225 -5.39 -12.91 3.72
CA LYS A 225 -4.54 -12.31 4.77
C LYS A 225 -3.27 -11.71 4.19
N ILE A 226 -2.61 -12.39 3.26
CA ILE A 226 -1.41 -11.88 2.58
C ILE A 226 -1.73 -10.64 1.74
N GLU A 227 -2.85 -10.64 1.02
CA GLU A 227 -3.31 -9.48 0.23
C GLU A 227 -3.67 -8.29 1.12
N LYS A 228 -4.30 -8.50 2.28
CA LYS A 228 -4.55 -7.45 3.28
C LYS A 228 -3.27 -6.82 3.83
N LEU A 229 -2.17 -7.56 3.86
CA LEU A 229 -0.85 -7.05 4.20
C LEU A 229 -0.16 -6.33 3.01
N GLY A 230 -0.83 -6.19 1.86
CA GLY A 230 -0.25 -5.62 0.65
C GLY A 230 0.73 -6.56 -0.06
N GLY A 231 0.63 -7.85 0.23
CA GLY A 231 1.44 -8.92 -0.36
C GLY A 231 0.76 -9.65 -1.49
N SER A 232 1.42 -10.71 -1.96
CA SER A 232 0.89 -11.68 -2.92
C SER A 232 1.38 -13.07 -2.57
N VAL A 233 0.64 -14.10 -3.01
CA VAL A 233 0.98 -15.51 -2.81
C VAL A 233 0.84 -16.26 -4.14
N ARG A 234 1.80 -17.15 -4.42
CA ARG A 234 1.77 -18.08 -5.57
C ARG A 234 2.08 -19.49 -5.11
N LEU A 235 1.43 -20.45 -5.74
CA LEU A 235 1.68 -21.89 -5.57
C LEU A 235 2.41 -22.40 -6.81
N GLU A 236 3.54 -23.04 -6.59
CA GLU A 236 4.33 -23.75 -7.59
C GLU A 236 4.35 -25.22 -7.19
N SER A 237 4.21 -26.13 -8.13
CA SER A 237 4.27 -27.57 -7.84
C SER A 237 4.75 -28.37 -9.03
N SER A 238 5.41 -29.47 -8.71
CA SER A 238 5.77 -30.48 -9.71
C SER A 238 5.42 -31.85 -9.15
N PRO A 239 4.67 -32.68 -9.86
CA PRO A 239 4.30 -34.03 -9.41
C PRO A 239 5.53 -34.84 -9.01
N GLY A 240 5.49 -35.43 -7.81
CA GLY A 240 6.58 -36.22 -7.24
C GLY A 240 7.78 -35.44 -6.72
N ARG A 241 7.84 -34.09 -6.91
CA ARG A 241 8.95 -33.23 -6.49
C ARG A 241 8.59 -32.20 -5.41
N GLY A 242 7.32 -32.24 -4.95
CA GLY A 242 6.81 -31.39 -3.91
C GLY A 242 6.16 -30.12 -4.44
N ALA A 243 5.83 -29.23 -3.51
CA ALA A 243 5.22 -27.93 -3.76
C ALA A 243 5.99 -26.80 -3.09
N ALA A 244 5.83 -25.60 -3.60
CA ALA A 244 6.38 -24.38 -3.02
C ALA A 244 5.32 -23.27 -2.99
N LEU A 245 5.12 -22.67 -1.82
CA LEU A 245 4.36 -21.42 -1.70
C LEU A 245 5.35 -20.27 -1.61
N ARG A 246 5.21 -19.35 -2.54
CA ARG A 246 5.99 -18.11 -2.60
C ARG A 246 5.12 -16.94 -2.13
N LEU A 247 5.51 -16.31 -1.05
CA LEU A 247 4.87 -15.15 -0.48
C LEU A 247 5.76 -13.93 -0.76
N THR A 248 5.15 -12.84 -1.22
CA THR A 248 5.84 -11.55 -1.34
C THR A 248 5.13 -10.54 -0.47
N LEU A 249 5.82 -9.98 0.51
CA LEU A 249 5.26 -9.07 1.51
C LEU A 249 6.06 -7.77 1.56
N PRO A 250 5.47 -6.64 1.96
CA PRO A 250 6.25 -5.46 2.32
C PRO A 250 7.01 -5.72 3.62
N LEU A 251 8.23 -5.18 3.73
CA LEU A 251 9.04 -5.27 4.97
C LEU A 251 8.36 -4.56 6.14
N SER A 252 7.59 -3.52 5.87
CA SER A 252 6.83 -2.77 6.86
C SER A 252 5.44 -2.45 6.32
N LEU A 253 4.46 -2.33 7.21
CA LEU A 253 3.16 -1.75 6.87
C LEU A 253 3.40 -0.26 6.60
N ALA A 254 3.50 0.08 5.33
CA ALA A 254 3.81 1.44 4.92
C ALA A 254 2.71 2.40 5.39
N THR A 255 3.02 3.22 6.39
CA THR A 255 2.32 4.47 6.57
C THR A 255 2.91 5.44 5.56
N PHE A 256 2.15 5.84 4.56
CA PHE A 256 2.54 6.93 3.68
C PHE A 256 1.74 8.19 4.04
N ARG A 257 2.36 9.33 3.86
CA ARG A 257 1.66 10.61 3.96
C ARG A 257 0.79 10.76 2.71
N GLY A 258 -0.47 11.04 2.89
CA GLY A 258 -1.39 11.20 1.78
C GLY A 258 -2.37 12.33 1.99
N VAL A 259 -2.85 12.89 0.90
CA VAL A 259 -4.00 13.80 0.88
C VAL A 259 -5.25 12.96 0.74
N VAL A 260 -6.11 13.00 1.76
CA VAL A 260 -7.40 12.33 1.70
C VAL A 260 -8.36 13.17 0.88
N ALA A 261 -8.87 12.62 -0.20
CA ALA A 261 -9.93 13.18 -1.02
C ALA A 261 -11.20 12.36 -0.82
N ARG A 262 -12.35 13.04 -0.75
CA ARG A 262 -13.65 12.38 -0.65
C ARG A 262 -14.44 12.64 -1.91
N VAL A 263 -14.96 11.56 -2.47
CA VAL A 263 -15.90 11.60 -3.58
C VAL A 263 -17.15 10.86 -3.11
N ASP A 264 -18.21 11.59 -2.84
CA ASP A 264 -19.42 11.11 -2.15
C ASP A 264 -19.09 10.38 -0.83
N GLU A 265 -19.49 9.13 -0.67
CA GLU A 265 -19.21 8.32 0.53
C GLU A 265 -17.82 7.67 0.51
N HIS A 266 -17.08 7.76 -0.60
CA HIS A 266 -15.79 7.11 -0.75
C HIS A 266 -14.64 8.04 -0.40
N ALA A 267 -13.68 7.52 0.38
CA ALA A 267 -12.44 8.21 0.70
C ALA A 267 -11.27 7.60 -0.08
N PHE A 268 -10.56 8.44 -0.80
CA PHE A 268 -9.35 8.07 -1.54
C PHE A 268 -8.14 8.78 -0.97
N VAL A 269 -6.97 8.18 -1.09
CA VAL A 269 -5.73 8.77 -0.60
C VAL A 269 -4.74 8.94 -1.74
N PHE A 270 -4.37 10.17 -2.02
CA PHE A 270 -3.29 10.50 -2.94
C PHE A 270 -1.97 10.55 -2.17
N PRO A 271 -0.95 9.74 -2.52
CA PRO A 271 0.39 9.84 -1.92
C PRO A 271 0.94 11.27 -2.07
N VAL A 272 1.47 11.84 -1.00
CA VAL A 272 2.01 13.22 -1.00
C VAL A 272 3.09 13.40 -2.08
N GLU A 273 3.84 12.36 -2.38
CA GLU A 273 4.87 12.36 -3.42
C GLU A 273 4.31 12.67 -4.82
N CYS A 274 3.06 12.28 -5.06
CA CYS A 274 2.36 12.56 -6.32
C CYS A 274 1.61 13.89 -6.30
N VAL A 275 1.32 14.46 -5.12
CA VAL A 275 0.53 15.69 -4.99
C VAL A 275 1.43 16.91 -5.09
N ARG A 276 1.19 17.75 -6.08
CA ARG A 276 1.89 19.04 -6.23
C ARG A 276 1.22 20.12 -5.42
N ARG A 277 -0.09 20.21 -5.52
CA ARG A 277 -0.88 21.26 -4.88
C ARG A 277 -2.34 20.85 -4.74
N VAL A 278 -3.01 21.37 -3.73
CA VAL A 278 -4.46 21.34 -3.61
C VAL A 278 -4.98 22.76 -3.74
N LEU A 279 -6.00 22.96 -4.58
CA LEU A 279 -6.57 24.27 -4.85
C LEU A 279 -8.10 24.14 -5.00
N ARG A 280 -8.76 25.28 -4.98
CA ARG A 280 -10.19 25.39 -5.31
C ARG A 280 -10.32 26.09 -6.64
N VAL A 281 -11.07 25.49 -7.56
CA VAL A 281 -11.26 26.00 -8.92
C VAL A 281 -12.72 26.40 -9.10
N ALA A 282 -12.93 27.66 -9.45
CA ALA A 282 -14.26 28.16 -9.80
C ALA A 282 -14.67 27.64 -11.19
N PRO A 283 -15.97 27.48 -11.46
CA PRO A 283 -16.46 27.00 -12.76
C PRO A 283 -15.94 27.80 -13.96
N GLU A 284 -15.75 29.10 -13.80
CA GLU A 284 -15.28 30.02 -14.86
C GLU A 284 -13.80 29.80 -15.22
N GLN A 285 -13.05 29.10 -14.36
CA GLN A 285 -11.63 28.78 -14.56
C GLN A 285 -11.44 27.46 -15.32
N ILE A 286 -12.53 26.71 -15.56
CA ILE A 286 -12.52 25.47 -16.34
C ILE A 286 -12.81 25.85 -17.80
N VAL A 287 -11.81 25.64 -18.66
CA VAL A 287 -11.88 25.99 -20.08
C VAL A 287 -11.79 24.71 -20.91
N THR A 288 -12.63 24.61 -21.94
CA THR A 288 -12.55 23.48 -22.88
C THR A 288 -11.56 23.81 -23.99
N VAL A 289 -10.48 23.00 -24.06
CA VAL A 289 -9.47 23.09 -25.14
C VAL A 289 -9.43 21.72 -25.83
N GLU A 290 -9.54 21.70 -27.14
CA GLU A 290 -9.53 20.46 -27.96
C GLU A 290 -10.51 19.38 -27.45
N ASN A 291 -11.70 19.78 -27.08
CA ASN A 291 -12.76 18.92 -26.54
C ASN A 291 -12.43 18.27 -25.19
N ARG A 292 -11.50 18.85 -24.41
CA ARG A 292 -11.13 18.40 -23.06
C ARG A 292 -11.23 19.56 -22.08
N GLU A 293 -11.81 19.30 -20.92
CA GLU A 293 -11.80 20.26 -19.82
C GLU A 293 -10.36 20.46 -19.32
N THR A 294 -9.95 21.71 -19.17
CA THR A 294 -8.62 22.10 -18.70
C THR A 294 -8.72 23.22 -17.68
N ILE A 295 -7.76 23.30 -16.79
CA ILE A 295 -7.58 24.46 -15.91
C ILE A 295 -6.18 25.04 -16.09
N ARG A 296 -6.05 26.32 -15.83
CA ARG A 296 -4.74 26.97 -15.81
C ARG A 296 -4.16 26.96 -14.39
N ALA A 297 -3.07 26.22 -14.19
CA ALA A 297 -2.35 26.21 -12.92
C ALA A 297 -0.85 26.27 -13.18
N ASP A 298 -0.12 27.04 -12.35
CA ASP A 298 1.34 27.24 -12.43
C ASP A 298 1.83 27.69 -13.83
N GLY A 299 0.98 28.42 -14.58
CA GLY A 299 1.29 28.92 -15.92
C GLY A 299 1.03 27.94 -17.06
N GLU A 300 0.63 26.71 -16.78
CA GLU A 300 0.35 25.65 -17.76
C GLU A 300 -1.15 25.32 -17.81
N HIS A 301 -1.61 24.76 -18.94
CA HIS A 301 -2.93 24.16 -19.07
C HIS A 301 -2.85 22.68 -18.68
N LEU A 302 -3.54 22.31 -17.62
CA LEU A 302 -3.61 20.93 -17.14
C LEU A 302 -4.97 20.33 -17.46
N SER A 303 -4.98 19.07 -17.90
CA SER A 303 -6.24 18.33 -18.09
C SER A 303 -6.99 18.23 -16.76
N PHE A 304 -8.25 18.69 -16.78
CA PHE A 304 -9.15 18.63 -15.64
C PHE A 304 -10.01 17.38 -15.75
N VAL A 305 -9.95 16.52 -14.75
CA VAL A 305 -10.59 15.20 -14.78
C VAL A 305 -11.36 15.00 -13.48
N ARG A 306 -12.61 14.57 -13.56
CA ARG A 306 -13.38 14.20 -12.36
C ARG A 306 -12.93 12.83 -11.87
N LEU A 307 -12.54 12.74 -10.59
CA LEU A 307 -12.08 11.49 -10.00
C LEU A 307 -13.18 10.41 -10.05
N ALA A 308 -14.45 10.79 -9.82
CA ALA A 308 -15.58 9.89 -9.94
C ALA A 308 -15.66 9.22 -11.32
N ALA A 309 -15.50 10.00 -12.39
CA ALA A 309 -15.58 9.49 -13.77
C ALA A 309 -14.46 8.47 -14.07
N VAL A 310 -13.23 8.72 -13.58
CA VAL A 310 -12.09 7.80 -13.75
C VAL A 310 -12.30 6.49 -13.01
N LEU A 311 -12.93 6.56 -11.84
CA LEU A 311 -13.16 5.40 -10.97
C LEU A 311 -14.47 4.67 -11.27
N GLY A 312 -15.25 5.14 -12.26
CA GLY A 312 -16.55 4.55 -12.60
C GLY A 312 -17.60 4.69 -11.50
N LEU A 313 -17.43 5.69 -10.62
CA LEU A 313 -18.41 5.99 -9.57
C LEU A 313 -19.57 6.80 -10.14
N PRO A 314 -20.78 6.65 -9.57
CA PRO A 314 -21.90 7.51 -9.95
C PRO A 314 -21.54 8.98 -9.66
N GLU A 315 -21.69 9.83 -10.66
CA GLU A 315 -21.54 11.27 -10.45
C GLU A 315 -22.77 11.80 -9.73
N SER A 316 -22.60 12.37 -8.55
CA SER A 316 -23.67 13.15 -7.93
C SER A 316 -23.98 14.36 -8.81
N PRO A 317 -25.24 14.54 -9.24
CA PRO A 317 -25.60 15.66 -10.09
C PRO A 317 -25.33 16.95 -9.32
N ARG A 318 -24.31 17.71 -9.72
CA ARG A 318 -24.17 19.08 -9.27
C ARG A 318 -25.38 19.86 -9.77
N ASN A 319 -26.11 20.47 -8.87
CA ASN A 319 -27.15 21.40 -9.25
C ASN A 319 -26.53 22.51 -10.12
N PRO A 320 -27.15 22.86 -11.26
CA PRO A 320 -26.63 23.91 -12.15
C PRO A 320 -26.46 25.29 -11.50
N GLY A 321 -26.90 25.46 -10.25
CA GLY A 321 -26.78 26.67 -9.45
C GLY A 321 -25.67 26.66 -8.38
N ASP A 322 -24.93 25.58 -8.22
CA ASP A 322 -23.84 25.49 -7.23
C ASP A 322 -22.56 26.13 -7.80
N ALA A 323 -22.47 27.44 -7.65
CA ALA A 323 -21.31 28.26 -8.03
C ALA A 323 -20.10 28.07 -7.10
N ALA A 324 -20.14 27.07 -6.19
CA ALA A 324 -19.05 26.87 -5.24
C ALA A 324 -17.79 26.31 -5.94
N PRO A 325 -16.60 26.88 -5.65
CA PRO A 325 -15.33 26.37 -6.19
C PRO A 325 -15.10 24.89 -5.82
N ALA A 326 -14.79 24.09 -6.84
CA ALA A 326 -14.50 22.66 -6.65
C ALA A 326 -13.11 22.45 -6.01
N PRO A 327 -12.96 21.56 -5.04
CA PRO A 327 -11.65 21.13 -4.59
C PRO A 327 -10.96 20.31 -5.70
N VAL A 328 -9.70 20.64 -5.96
CA VAL A 328 -8.90 20.02 -7.03
C VAL A 328 -7.53 19.65 -6.49
N VAL A 329 -7.12 18.41 -6.75
CA VAL A 329 -5.79 17.91 -6.41
C VAL A 329 -4.96 17.85 -7.69
N LEU A 330 -3.87 18.64 -7.74
CA LEU A 330 -2.88 18.57 -8.82
C LEU A 330 -1.93 17.42 -8.55
N VAL A 331 -1.92 16.44 -9.45
CA VAL A 331 -1.10 15.23 -9.35
C VAL A 331 -0.06 15.21 -10.47
N ALA A 332 1.15 14.81 -10.12
CA ALA A 332 2.22 14.54 -11.07
C ALA A 332 2.79 13.14 -10.79
N ALA A 333 2.64 12.23 -11.76
CA ALA A 333 3.18 10.88 -11.69
C ALA A 333 3.58 10.40 -13.08
N ALA A 334 4.68 9.66 -13.19
CA ALA A 334 5.18 9.06 -14.42
C ALA A 334 5.27 10.05 -15.62
N GLY A 335 5.61 11.31 -15.34
CA GLY A 335 5.71 12.36 -16.37
C GLY A 335 4.38 13.00 -16.79
N LEU A 336 3.25 12.50 -16.27
CA LEU A 336 1.91 13.06 -16.49
C LEU A 336 1.56 14.06 -15.38
N ARG A 337 0.84 15.13 -15.76
CA ARG A 337 0.28 16.11 -14.83
C ARG A 337 -1.21 16.21 -15.06
N LEU A 338 -1.99 16.00 -14.03
CA LEU A 338 -3.45 16.00 -14.09
C LEU A 338 -4.03 16.79 -12.92
N ALA A 339 -5.20 17.39 -13.14
CA ALA A 339 -5.99 18.08 -12.14
C ALA A 339 -7.25 17.25 -11.83
N PHE A 340 -7.27 16.58 -10.69
CA PHE A 340 -8.41 15.78 -10.27
C PHE A 340 -9.39 16.63 -9.46
N ALA A 341 -10.63 16.77 -9.92
CA ALA A 341 -11.75 17.25 -9.12
C ALA A 341 -12.22 16.14 -8.18
N VAL A 342 -12.36 16.47 -6.89
CA VAL A 342 -12.66 15.55 -5.80
C VAL A 342 -13.83 16.06 -4.97
#